data_49c5cbcf1565ee248f18d4637097c788
#
_entry.id   49c5cbcf1565ee248f18d4637097c788
#
_cell.length_a   1.000
_cell.length_b   1.000
_cell.length_c   1.000
_cell.angle_alpha   90.00
_cell.angle_beta   90.00
_cell.angle_gamma   90.00
#
_symmetry.space_group_name_H-M   'P 1'
#
loop_
_entity.id
_entity.type
_entity.pdbx_description
1 polymer ?
#
loop_
_entity_poly.entity_id
_entity_poly.type
_entity_poly.pdbx_seq_one_letter_code
_entity_poly.pdbx_strand_id
1 'polypeptide(L)'
;MIKVENISKSIGSKLLFKNISFDLPNNKIIGLLGANGAGKTSVFKAISGLSKIDSGKIKFYDENLHLMTLEERSNAGLNYVPQENSLFDDLSLKENLEAIVELRFKEISSDKSKQIKNLLDLMKLTDKANTKSKFLSGGEKRKTEILRAILLDSKFILLDEPFAGVDPISVEEIIKILKNFKKDLGIFISDHNFRDVINVCDEIILLNQGELLLQGTPNQVKNNLLAKKLYFGELN
;
A
#
# COMPACT_ATOMS: atom_id res chain seq x y z
N MET A 1 3.15 -12.93 -5.90
CA MET A 1 3.86 -13.03 -4.61
C MET A 1 5.13 -12.19 -4.66
N ILE A 2 5.42 -11.45 -3.58
CA ILE A 2 6.71 -10.76 -3.40
C ILE A 2 7.50 -11.55 -2.35
N LYS A 3 8.80 -11.80 -2.63
CA LYS A 3 9.74 -12.38 -1.66
C LYS A 3 10.83 -11.38 -1.35
N VAL A 4 11.04 -11.12 -0.08
CA VAL A 4 12.09 -10.27 0.46
C VAL A 4 13.09 -11.14 1.19
N GLU A 5 14.34 -11.13 0.74
CA GLU A 5 15.40 -12.04 1.21
C GLU A 5 16.61 -11.25 1.72
N ASN A 6 16.82 -11.22 3.04
CA ASN A 6 17.97 -10.62 3.73
C ASN A 6 18.32 -9.20 3.29
N ILE A 7 17.31 -8.36 3.07
CA ILE A 7 17.54 -6.99 2.64
C ILE A 7 18.07 -6.11 3.78
N SER A 8 19.00 -5.23 3.42
CA SER A 8 19.53 -4.20 4.32
C SER A 8 19.64 -2.87 3.59
N LYS A 9 19.52 -1.78 4.34
CA LYS A 9 19.63 -0.41 3.82
C LYS A 9 20.13 0.56 4.87
N SER A 10 21.11 1.40 4.48
CA SER A 10 21.61 2.52 5.26
C SER A 10 21.58 3.80 4.42
N ILE A 11 21.58 4.96 5.08
CA ILE A 11 21.81 6.27 4.47
C ILE A 11 22.91 6.95 5.30
N GLY A 12 24.09 7.11 4.71
CA GLY A 12 25.28 7.53 5.46
C GLY A 12 25.58 6.53 6.58
N SER A 13 25.70 7.00 7.80
CA SER A 13 25.92 6.14 8.99
C SER A 13 24.62 5.62 9.61
N LYS A 14 23.46 6.07 9.14
CA LYS A 14 22.18 5.69 9.72
C LYS A 14 21.66 4.40 9.09
N LEU A 15 21.55 3.34 9.88
CA LEU A 15 20.89 2.10 9.50
C LEU A 15 19.37 2.33 9.47
N LEU A 16 18.71 1.96 8.35
CA LEU A 16 17.26 2.03 8.19
C LEU A 16 16.59 0.68 8.46
N PHE A 17 17.17 -0.39 7.93
CA PHE A 17 16.77 -1.78 8.22
C PHE A 17 17.91 -2.75 7.90
N LYS A 18 17.93 -3.91 8.58
CA LYS A 18 19.00 -4.91 8.48
C LYS A 18 18.46 -6.33 8.46
N ASN A 19 18.95 -7.12 7.49
CA ASN A 19 18.66 -8.55 7.35
C ASN A 19 17.16 -8.90 7.42
N ILE A 20 16.30 -8.07 6.81
CA ILE A 20 14.86 -8.32 6.82
C ILE A 20 14.51 -9.36 5.76
N SER A 21 13.76 -10.37 6.16
CA SER A 21 13.24 -11.41 5.26
C SER A 21 11.77 -11.67 5.59
N PHE A 22 10.91 -11.65 4.58
CA PHE A 22 9.49 -12.00 4.66
C PHE A 22 8.90 -12.25 3.29
N ASP A 23 7.77 -12.95 3.27
CA ASP A 23 7.00 -13.22 2.08
C ASP A 23 5.68 -12.46 2.10
N LEU A 24 5.31 -11.89 0.95
CA LEU A 24 4.02 -11.24 0.72
C LEU A 24 3.24 -12.06 -0.31
N PRO A 25 2.41 -13.01 0.13
CA PRO A 25 1.58 -13.81 -0.77
C PRO A 25 0.53 -12.96 -1.47
N ASN A 26 0.06 -13.43 -2.61
CA ASN A 26 -1.12 -12.88 -3.28
C ASN A 26 -2.38 -13.18 -2.47
N ASN A 27 -3.46 -12.48 -2.78
CA ASN A 27 -4.81 -12.73 -2.24
C ASN A 27 -4.87 -12.56 -0.71
N LYS A 28 -3.96 -11.76 -0.16
CA LYS A 28 -3.95 -11.37 1.25
C LYS A 28 -3.69 -9.88 1.40
N ILE A 29 -4.18 -9.34 2.51
CA ILE A 29 -3.81 -8.02 2.99
C ILE A 29 -2.80 -8.23 4.12
N ILE A 30 -1.59 -7.72 3.95
CA ILE A 30 -0.51 -7.82 4.93
C ILE A 30 -0.20 -6.44 5.46
N GLY A 31 -0.12 -6.30 6.77
CA GLY A 31 0.23 -5.05 7.44
C GLY A 31 1.68 -5.02 7.88
N LEU A 32 2.37 -3.90 7.63
CA LEU A 32 3.67 -3.59 8.23
C LEU A 32 3.47 -2.58 9.35
N LEU A 33 3.59 -3.02 10.57
CA LEU A 33 3.49 -2.20 11.76
C LEU A 33 4.87 -1.91 12.35
N GLY A 34 4.96 -0.79 13.04
CA GLY A 34 6.17 -0.38 13.72
C GLY A 34 6.04 1.05 14.24
N ALA A 35 6.81 1.41 15.26
CA ALA A 35 6.87 2.78 15.76
C ALA A 35 7.34 3.76 14.66
N ASN A 36 7.16 5.04 14.90
CA ASN A 36 7.75 6.07 14.04
C ASN A 36 9.27 5.91 14.01
N GLY A 37 9.83 5.91 12.78
CA GLY A 37 11.26 5.67 12.60
C GLY A 37 11.69 4.19 12.60
N ALA A 38 10.76 3.23 12.73
CA ALA A 38 11.09 1.79 12.69
C ALA A 38 11.58 1.29 11.32
N GLY A 39 11.47 2.10 10.25
CA GLY A 39 11.94 1.74 8.90
C GLY A 39 10.82 1.35 7.92
N LYS A 40 9.54 1.42 8.29
CA LYS A 40 8.40 1.03 7.45
C LYS A 40 8.42 1.64 6.05
N THR A 41 8.40 2.97 5.98
CA THR A 41 8.44 3.69 4.69
C THR A 41 9.72 3.38 3.89
N SER A 42 10.83 3.11 4.56
CA SER A 42 12.08 2.72 3.88
C SER A 42 11.96 1.33 3.22
N VAL A 43 11.30 0.38 3.89
CA VAL A 43 10.98 -0.94 3.32
C VAL A 43 10.03 -0.80 2.13
N PHE A 44 8.98 0.03 2.25
CA PHE A 44 8.06 0.32 1.14
C PHE A 44 8.78 0.94 -0.05
N LYS A 45 9.64 1.94 0.18
CA LYS A 45 10.46 2.57 -0.86
C LYS A 45 11.43 1.59 -1.52
N ALA A 46 11.96 0.62 -0.79
CA ALA A 46 12.81 -0.43 -1.34
C ALA A 46 12.02 -1.39 -2.24
N ILE A 47 10.85 -1.84 -1.82
CA ILE A 47 10.00 -2.74 -2.60
C ILE A 47 9.42 -2.01 -3.82
N SER A 48 9.00 -0.76 -3.69
CA SER A 48 8.47 0.04 -4.81
C SER A 48 9.55 0.43 -5.82
N GLY A 49 10.84 0.48 -5.44
CA GLY A 49 11.96 0.89 -6.29
C GLY A 49 12.36 2.35 -6.15
N LEU A 50 11.70 3.11 -5.27
CA LEU A 50 12.09 4.49 -4.96
C LEU A 50 13.42 4.58 -4.22
N SER A 51 13.87 3.50 -3.60
CA SER A 51 15.16 3.40 -2.93
C SER A 51 15.84 2.08 -3.25
N LYS A 52 17.13 2.11 -3.57
CA LYS A 52 17.94 0.90 -3.76
C LYS A 52 18.28 0.28 -2.41
N ILE A 53 18.29 -1.05 -2.33
CA ILE A 53 18.82 -1.80 -1.18
C ILE A 53 20.35 -1.86 -1.26
N ASP A 54 21.03 -2.03 -0.13
CA ASP A 54 22.48 -2.16 -0.07
C ASP A 54 22.90 -3.64 -0.19
N SER A 55 22.06 -4.56 0.31
CA SER A 55 22.26 -6.01 0.21
C SER A 55 20.91 -6.75 0.23
N GLY A 56 20.96 -8.05 -0.11
CA GLY A 56 19.80 -8.93 -0.18
C GLY A 56 19.14 -8.94 -1.55
N LYS A 57 17.92 -9.47 -1.63
CA LYS A 57 17.15 -9.58 -2.87
C LYS A 57 15.67 -9.33 -2.64
N ILE A 58 15.01 -8.73 -3.62
CA ILE A 58 13.55 -8.61 -3.66
C ILE A 58 13.09 -9.19 -4.98
N LYS A 59 12.19 -10.17 -4.92
CA LYS A 59 11.61 -10.82 -6.11
C LYS A 59 10.11 -10.54 -6.16
N PHE A 60 9.62 -10.33 -7.37
CA PHE A 60 8.20 -10.28 -7.68
C PHE A 60 7.89 -11.41 -8.65
N TYR A 61 7.21 -12.44 -8.17
CA TYR A 61 7.18 -13.75 -8.80
C TYR A 61 8.62 -14.27 -9.00
N ASP A 62 9.06 -14.50 -10.23
CA ASP A 62 10.39 -15.00 -10.56
C ASP A 62 11.38 -13.89 -10.95
N GLU A 63 10.92 -12.64 -11.02
CA GLU A 63 11.71 -11.50 -11.45
C GLU A 63 12.37 -10.74 -10.30
N ASN A 64 13.61 -10.32 -10.50
CA ASN A 64 14.36 -9.54 -9.51
C ASN A 64 13.98 -8.07 -9.60
N LEU A 65 13.24 -7.54 -8.62
CA LEU A 65 12.80 -6.15 -8.60
C LEU A 65 13.95 -5.14 -8.58
N HIS A 66 15.09 -5.47 -7.99
CA HIS A 66 16.23 -4.54 -7.92
C HIS A 66 16.87 -4.23 -9.28
N LEU A 67 16.57 -5.01 -10.32
CA LEU A 67 16.99 -4.78 -11.69
C LEU A 67 15.95 -3.98 -12.50
N MET A 68 14.75 -3.76 -11.96
CA MET A 68 13.63 -3.14 -12.64
C MET A 68 13.52 -1.65 -12.27
N THR A 69 13.23 -0.82 -13.25
CA THR A 69 12.80 0.56 -13.08
C THR A 69 11.40 0.62 -12.43
N LEU A 70 10.98 1.81 -11.99
CA LEU A 70 9.62 2.03 -11.47
C LEU A 70 8.54 1.67 -12.51
N GLU A 71 8.77 2.06 -13.76
CA GLU A 71 7.88 1.77 -14.88
C GLU A 71 7.77 0.26 -15.13
N GLU A 72 8.89 -0.45 -15.18
CA GLU A 72 8.90 -1.91 -15.36
C GLU A 72 8.18 -2.63 -14.22
N ARG A 73 8.33 -2.18 -12.96
CA ARG A 73 7.58 -2.73 -11.81
C ARG A 73 6.09 -2.49 -11.95
N SER A 74 5.67 -1.28 -12.33
CA SER A 74 4.27 -0.97 -12.58
C SER A 74 3.72 -1.81 -13.75
N ASN A 75 4.50 -1.97 -14.83
CA ASN A 75 4.16 -2.80 -15.97
C ASN A 75 4.02 -4.29 -15.61
N ALA A 76 4.81 -4.77 -14.68
CA ALA A 76 4.68 -6.13 -14.13
C ALA A 76 3.46 -6.29 -13.21
N GLY A 77 2.82 -5.18 -12.80
CA GLY A 77 1.63 -5.15 -11.95
C GLY A 77 1.91 -4.85 -10.47
N LEU A 78 3.08 -4.29 -10.14
CA LEU A 78 3.40 -3.81 -8.79
C LEU A 78 3.24 -2.30 -8.73
N ASN A 79 2.20 -1.80 -8.06
CA ASN A 79 1.93 -0.38 -7.95
C ASN A 79 2.04 0.12 -6.51
N TYR A 80 2.46 1.37 -6.37
CA TYR A 80 2.67 2.03 -5.08
C TYR A 80 1.82 3.27 -4.94
N VAL A 81 1.10 3.37 -3.84
CA VAL A 81 0.32 4.53 -3.44
C VAL A 81 1.02 5.18 -2.25
N PRO A 82 1.64 6.36 -2.44
CA PRO A 82 2.41 7.02 -1.39
C PRO A 82 1.51 7.59 -0.28
N GLN A 83 2.12 7.97 0.83
CA GLN A 83 1.45 8.66 1.92
C GLN A 83 0.96 10.06 1.50
N GLU A 84 1.78 10.77 0.70
CA GLU A 84 1.44 12.10 0.21
C GLU A 84 0.45 12.03 -0.94
N ASN A 85 -0.41 13.05 -1.05
CA ASN A 85 -1.37 13.17 -2.15
C ASN A 85 -0.66 13.16 -3.52
N SER A 86 -1.11 12.28 -4.40
CA SER A 86 -0.55 12.07 -5.73
C SER A 86 -1.50 12.43 -6.88
N LEU A 87 -2.67 13.00 -6.57
CA LEU A 87 -3.65 13.39 -7.57
C LEU A 87 -3.21 14.65 -8.29
N PHE A 88 -3.64 14.78 -9.54
CA PHE A 88 -3.52 16.02 -10.32
C PHE A 88 -4.60 16.99 -9.83
N ASP A 89 -4.23 18.04 -9.13
CA ASP A 89 -5.13 18.94 -8.41
C ASP A 89 -6.16 19.63 -9.31
N ASP A 90 -5.77 20.02 -10.52
CA ASP A 90 -6.65 20.72 -11.47
C ASP A 90 -7.51 19.80 -12.34
N LEU A 91 -7.24 18.51 -12.34
CA LEU A 91 -8.10 17.53 -12.97
C LEU A 91 -9.24 17.12 -12.03
N SER A 92 -10.41 16.83 -12.60
CA SER A 92 -11.51 16.20 -11.86
C SER A 92 -11.13 14.80 -11.40
N LEU A 93 -11.92 14.24 -10.50
CA LEU A 93 -11.74 12.88 -10.04
C LEU A 93 -11.72 11.89 -11.22
N LYS A 94 -12.71 11.98 -12.10
CA LYS A 94 -12.81 11.13 -13.28
C LYS A 94 -11.60 11.30 -14.21
N GLU A 95 -11.20 12.53 -14.53
CA GLU A 95 -10.02 12.80 -15.35
C GLU A 95 -8.74 12.25 -14.73
N ASN A 96 -8.60 12.25 -13.40
CA ASN A 96 -7.47 11.60 -12.71
C ASN A 96 -7.43 10.09 -12.94
N LEU A 97 -8.58 9.42 -13.02
CA LEU A 97 -8.66 7.99 -13.32
C LEU A 97 -8.39 7.71 -14.79
N GLU A 98 -8.96 8.54 -15.68
CA GLU A 98 -8.78 8.45 -17.14
C GLU A 98 -7.31 8.67 -17.53
N ALA A 99 -6.66 9.70 -16.99
CA ALA A 99 -5.26 10.02 -17.27
C ALA A 99 -4.31 8.85 -16.99
N ILE A 100 -4.51 8.13 -15.88
CA ILE A 100 -3.68 6.96 -15.54
C ILE A 100 -3.90 5.80 -16.52
N VAL A 101 -5.15 5.60 -16.95
CA VAL A 101 -5.47 4.57 -17.95
C VAL A 101 -4.83 4.91 -19.30
N GLU A 102 -4.93 6.16 -19.75
CA GLU A 102 -4.30 6.63 -21.00
C GLU A 102 -2.77 6.51 -20.95
N LEU A 103 -2.15 6.92 -19.85
CA LEU A 103 -0.70 6.79 -19.68
C LEU A 103 -0.24 5.33 -19.77
N ARG A 104 -1.01 4.40 -19.22
CA ARG A 104 -0.67 2.98 -19.15
C ARG A 104 -0.99 2.22 -20.44
N PHE A 105 -2.18 2.43 -21.01
CA PHE A 105 -2.74 1.62 -22.08
C PHE A 105 -2.80 2.37 -23.43
N LYS A 106 -2.39 3.64 -23.45
CA LYS A 106 -2.39 4.56 -24.62
C LYS A 106 -3.79 5.03 -25.04
N GLU A 107 -4.84 4.33 -24.63
CA GLU A 107 -6.23 4.68 -24.93
C GLU A 107 -7.16 4.21 -23.79
N ILE A 108 -8.35 4.79 -23.71
CA ILE A 108 -9.41 4.35 -22.80
C ILE A 108 -10.39 3.49 -23.60
N SER A 109 -10.24 2.18 -23.49
CA SER A 109 -11.17 1.24 -24.10
C SER A 109 -12.57 1.33 -23.47
N SER A 110 -13.61 0.80 -24.16
CA SER A 110 -14.96 0.71 -23.62
C SER A 110 -15.00 -0.05 -22.29
N ASP A 111 -14.18 -1.10 -22.14
CA ASP A 111 -14.08 -1.91 -20.93
C ASP A 111 -13.47 -1.10 -19.78
N LYS A 112 -12.41 -0.32 -20.03
CA LYS A 112 -11.82 0.57 -19.03
C LYS A 112 -12.79 1.67 -18.61
N SER A 113 -13.53 2.27 -19.54
CA SER A 113 -14.58 3.26 -19.24
C SER A 113 -15.66 2.67 -18.33
N LYS A 114 -16.12 1.44 -18.62
CA LYS A 114 -17.06 0.72 -17.78
C LYS A 114 -16.49 0.37 -16.42
N GLN A 115 -15.21 -0.03 -16.35
CA GLN A 115 -14.51 -0.30 -15.12
C GLN A 115 -14.43 0.95 -14.23
N ILE A 116 -14.05 2.11 -14.80
CA ILE A 116 -14.02 3.40 -14.09
C ILE A 116 -15.39 3.70 -13.48
N LYS A 117 -16.46 3.60 -14.27
CA LYS A 117 -17.83 3.84 -13.78
C LYS A 117 -18.19 2.92 -12.61
N ASN A 118 -17.97 1.62 -12.76
CA ASN A 118 -18.28 0.64 -11.70
C ASN A 118 -17.49 0.90 -10.42
N LEU A 119 -16.22 1.32 -10.54
CA LEU A 119 -15.38 1.65 -9.40
C LEU A 119 -15.83 2.92 -8.69
N LEU A 120 -16.26 3.94 -9.44
CA LEU A 120 -16.84 5.16 -8.87
C LEU A 120 -18.11 4.86 -8.08
N ASP A 121 -18.99 4.02 -8.62
CA ASP A 121 -20.22 3.58 -7.95
C ASP A 121 -19.89 2.78 -6.66
N LEU A 122 -18.94 1.84 -6.75
CA LEU A 122 -18.50 1.03 -5.61
C LEU A 122 -17.94 1.89 -4.46
N MET A 123 -17.19 2.94 -4.81
CA MET A 123 -16.59 3.88 -3.85
C MET A 123 -17.52 5.01 -3.41
N LYS A 124 -18.77 5.04 -3.95
CA LYS A 124 -19.72 6.15 -3.73
C LYS A 124 -19.15 7.53 -4.11
N LEU A 125 -18.45 7.56 -5.23
CA LEU A 125 -17.78 8.77 -5.74
C LEU A 125 -18.41 9.28 -7.04
N THR A 126 -19.50 8.68 -7.50
CA THR A 126 -20.16 9.01 -8.76
C THR A 126 -20.60 10.49 -8.81
N ASP A 127 -21.19 11.01 -7.73
CA ASP A 127 -21.60 12.41 -7.62
C ASP A 127 -20.42 13.40 -7.60
N LYS A 128 -19.21 12.89 -7.31
CA LYS A 128 -17.97 13.67 -7.26
C LYS A 128 -17.10 13.52 -8.50
N ALA A 129 -17.55 12.73 -9.49
CA ALA A 129 -16.75 12.40 -10.67
C ALA A 129 -16.21 13.64 -11.40
N ASN A 130 -17.01 14.71 -11.49
CA ASN A 130 -16.64 15.96 -12.14
C ASN A 130 -16.05 17.03 -11.20
N THR A 131 -15.83 16.69 -9.91
CA THR A 131 -15.24 17.60 -8.94
C THR A 131 -13.72 17.60 -9.10
N LYS A 132 -13.10 18.78 -9.22
CA LYS A 132 -11.61 18.89 -9.24
C LYS A 132 -11.01 18.36 -7.97
N SER A 133 -9.89 17.64 -8.09
CA SER A 133 -9.25 16.91 -6.98
C SER A 133 -8.85 17.80 -5.81
N LYS A 134 -8.48 19.06 -6.06
CA LYS A 134 -8.19 20.03 -5.00
C LYS A 134 -9.38 20.32 -4.06
N PHE A 135 -10.61 20.06 -4.50
CA PHE A 135 -11.83 20.28 -3.70
C PHE A 135 -12.38 19.01 -3.06
N LEU A 136 -11.74 17.86 -3.28
CA LEU A 136 -12.10 16.60 -2.64
C LEU A 136 -11.66 16.59 -1.18
N SER A 137 -12.42 15.92 -0.33
CA SER A 137 -11.99 15.61 1.04
C SER A 137 -10.79 14.65 1.07
N GLY A 138 -10.10 14.54 2.20
CA GLY A 138 -8.98 13.60 2.35
C GLY A 138 -9.37 12.15 2.05
N GLY A 139 -10.53 11.71 2.53
CA GLY A 139 -11.05 10.38 2.25
C GLY A 139 -11.40 10.15 0.77
N GLU A 140 -12.01 11.14 0.11
CA GLU A 140 -12.31 11.05 -1.33
C GLU A 140 -11.02 11.01 -2.17
N LYS A 141 -10.01 11.82 -1.82
CA LYS A 141 -8.69 11.77 -2.45
C LYS A 141 -8.06 10.39 -2.29
N ARG A 142 -8.03 9.86 -1.07
CA ARG A 142 -7.44 8.56 -0.78
C ARG A 142 -8.12 7.41 -1.52
N LYS A 143 -9.45 7.43 -1.56
CA LYS A 143 -10.22 6.47 -2.37
C LYS A 143 -9.82 6.57 -3.86
N THR A 144 -9.71 7.77 -4.40
CA THR A 144 -9.33 7.99 -5.81
C THR A 144 -7.92 7.46 -6.12
N GLU A 145 -6.95 7.66 -5.23
CA GLU A 145 -5.58 7.12 -5.38
C GLU A 145 -5.55 5.59 -5.40
N ILE A 146 -6.33 4.95 -4.54
CA ILE A 146 -6.48 3.49 -4.52
C ILE A 146 -7.12 3.00 -5.83
N LEU A 147 -8.16 3.71 -6.34
CA LEU A 147 -8.78 3.38 -7.62
C LEU A 147 -7.79 3.49 -8.79
N ARG A 148 -6.91 4.50 -8.80
CA ARG A 148 -5.84 4.63 -9.80
C ARG A 148 -4.96 3.37 -9.83
N ALA A 149 -4.53 2.89 -8.66
CA ALA A 149 -3.72 1.67 -8.58
C ALA A 149 -4.49 0.43 -9.08
N ILE A 150 -5.77 0.29 -8.75
CA ILE A 150 -6.61 -0.83 -9.21
C ILE A 150 -6.79 -0.81 -10.73
N LEU A 151 -7.02 0.36 -11.33
CA LEU A 151 -7.21 0.52 -12.77
C LEU A 151 -5.98 0.17 -13.64
N LEU A 152 -4.80 0.13 -13.03
CA LEU A 152 -3.54 -0.27 -13.69
C LEU A 152 -3.38 -1.80 -13.82
N ASP A 153 -4.43 -2.60 -13.60
CA ASP A 153 -4.39 -4.06 -13.61
C ASP A 153 -3.33 -4.61 -12.64
N SER A 154 -3.31 -4.05 -11.44
CA SER A 154 -2.36 -4.44 -10.39
C SER A 154 -2.51 -5.90 -9.99
N LYS A 155 -1.38 -6.59 -9.86
CA LYS A 155 -1.27 -7.89 -9.19
C LYS A 155 -0.91 -7.73 -7.71
N PHE A 156 -0.29 -6.59 -7.38
CA PHE A 156 0.10 -6.23 -6.03
C PHE A 156 0.09 -4.72 -5.83
N ILE A 157 -0.48 -4.25 -4.72
CA ILE A 157 -0.53 -2.83 -4.38
C ILE A 157 0.16 -2.60 -3.03
N LEU A 158 1.06 -1.62 -3.00
CA LEU A 158 1.69 -1.11 -1.80
C LEU A 158 0.97 0.17 -1.37
N LEU A 159 0.41 0.21 -0.17
CA LEU A 159 -0.30 1.36 0.39
C LEU A 159 0.47 1.90 1.60
N ASP A 160 1.09 3.06 1.45
CA ASP A 160 1.83 3.69 2.54
C ASP A 160 0.91 4.63 3.32
N GLU A 161 0.66 4.31 4.58
CA GLU A 161 -0.25 4.99 5.51
C GLU A 161 -1.62 5.37 4.89
N PRO A 162 -2.40 4.38 4.38
CA PRO A 162 -3.64 4.65 3.65
C PRO A 162 -4.74 5.27 4.52
N PHE A 163 -4.65 5.20 5.83
CA PHE A 163 -5.67 5.68 6.76
C PHE A 163 -5.28 7.01 7.42
N ALA A 164 -4.04 7.49 7.22
CA ALA A 164 -3.56 8.73 7.84
C ALA A 164 -4.35 9.96 7.35
N GLY A 165 -4.91 10.73 8.28
CA GLY A 165 -5.67 11.93 7.96
C GLY A 165 -7.03 11.71 7.27
N VAL A 166 -7.51 10.46 7.25
CA VAL A 166 -8.80 10.07 6.68
C VAL A 166 -9.83 9.98 7.81
N ASP A 167 -11.05 10.45 7.56
CA ASP A 167 -12.14 10.34 8.51
C ASP A 167 -12.59 8.89 8.72
N PRO A 168 -13.15 8.53 9.90
CA PRO A 168 -13.49 7.14 10.24
C PRO A 168 -14.45 6.46 9.27
N ILE A 169 -15.40 7.19 8.69
CA ILE A 169 -16.37 6.64 7.72
C ILE A 169 -15.64 6.24 6.44
N SER A 170 -14.80 7.12 5.92
CA SER A 170 -13.96 6.84 4.75
C SER A 170 -12.97 5.70 5.00
N VAL A 171 -12.39 5.57 6.20
CA VAL A 171 -11.54 4.42 6.58
C VAL A 171 -12.32 3.12 6.48
N GLU A 172 -13.53 3.03 7.02
CA GLU A 172 -14.36 1.82 6.90
C GLU A 172 -14.69 1.47 5.44
N GLU A 173 -14.97 2.47 4.63
CA GLU A 173 -15.23 2.27 3.19
C GLU A 173 -13.97 1.75 2.47
N ILE A 174 -12.81 2.33 2.72
CA ILE A 174 -11.52 1.85 2.18
C ILE A 174 -11.28 0.39 2.61
N ILE A 175 -11.46 0.06 3.89
CA ILE A 175 -11.28 -1.31 4.41
C ILE A 175 -12.18 -2.30 3.67
N LYS A 176 -13.47 -1.98 3.47
CA LYS A 176 -14.41 -2.84 2.74
C LYS A 176 -13.94 -3.10 1.31
N ILE A 177 -13.43 -2.08 0.66
CA ILE A 177 -12.93 -2.17 -0.70
C ILE A 177 -11.66 -3.01 -0.78
N LEU A 178 -10.68 -2.77 0.07
CA LEU A 178 -9.46 -3.58 0.11
C LEU A 178 -9.78 -5.06 0.35
N LYS A 179 -10.73 -5.37 1.26
CA LYS A 179 -11.20 -6.74 1.50
C LYS A 179 -11.89 -7.36 0.29
N ASN A 180 -12.56 -6.57 -0.54
CA ASN A 180 -13.18 -7.07 -1.76
C ASN A 180 -12.11 -7.39 -2.82
N PHE A 181 -11.15 -6.49 -3.03
CA PHE A 181 -10.11 -6.65 -4.04
C PHE A 181 -8.99 -7.64 -3.67
N LYS A 182 -8.79 -7.95 -2.38
CA LYS A 182 -7.75 -8.92 -1.99
C LYS A 182 -7.90 -10.31 -2.60
N LYS A 183 -9.07 -10.65 -3.15
CA LYS A 183 -9.31 -11.92 -3.84
C LYS A 183 -8.52 -12.02 -5.14
N ASP A 184 -8.27 -10.89 -5.77
CA ASP A 184 -7.68 -10.80 -7.10
C ASP A 184 -6.23 -10.29 -7.06
N LEU A 185 -5.84 -9.60 -5.98
CA LEU A 185 -4.50 -9.01 -5.84
C LEU A 185 -3.95 -9.11 -4.42
N GLY A 186 -2.62 -9.02 -4.29
CA GLY A 186 -1.96 -8.86 -2.99
C GLY A 186 -1.94 -7.41 -2.56
N ILE A 187 -2.09 -7.15 -1.27
CA ILE A 187 -2.07 -5.79 -0.71
C ILE A 187 -1.10 -5.75 0.47
N PHE A 188 -0.17 -4.79 0.43
CA PHE A 188 0.73 -4.53 1.55
C PHE A 188 0.49 -3.13 2.08
N ILE A 189 0.19 -3.00 3.37
CA ILE A 189 -0.17 -1.74 4.02
C ILE A 189 0.87 -1.43 5.07
N SER A 190 1.45 -0.23 5.06
CA SER A 190 2.10 0.34 6.23
C SER A 190 1.14 1.30 6.92
N ASP A 191 1.04 1.25 8.24
CA ASP A 191 0.34 2.27 9.01
C ASP A 191 0.87 2.30 10.45
N HIS A 192 0.63 3.39 11.13
CA HIS A 192 0.89 3.54 12.56
C HIS A 192 -0.38 3.31 13.40
N ASN A 193 -1.56 3.32 12.77
CA ASN A 193 -2.83 3.01 13.43
C ASN A 193 -3.04 1.50 13.52
N PHE A 194 -2.62 0.95 14.63
CA PHE A 194 -2.71 -0.48 14.90
C PHE A 194 -4.13 -1.04 14.80
N ARG A 195 -5.15 -0.27 15.22
CA ARG A 195 -6.56 -0.73 15.22
C ARG A 195 -7.05 -0.99 13.81
N ASP A 196 -6.79 -0.07 12.88
CA ASP A 196 -7.25 -0.19 11.50
C ASP A 196 -6.50 -1.31 10.78
N VAL A 197 -5.19 -1.44 11.01
CA VAL A 197 -4.39 -2.53 10.43
C VAL A 197 -4.86 -3.90 10.92
N ILE A 198 -5.10 -4.07 12.22
CA ILE A 198 -5.65 -5.34 12.76
C ILE A 198 -6.99 -5.71 12.13
N ASN A 199 -7.84 -4.71 11.90
CA ASN A 199 -9.19 -4.95 11.37
C ASN A 199 -9.19 -5.32 9.87
N VAL A 200 -8.17 -4.93 9.13
CA VAL A 200 -8.12 -5.14 7.67
C VAL A 200 -7.19 -6.27 7.25
N CYS A 201 -6.09 -6.49 7.96
CA CYS A 201 -5.02 -7.41 7.54
C CYS A 201 -5.31 -8.86 7.90
N ASP A 202 -4.88 -9.77 7.03
CA ASP A 202 -4.86 -11.21 7.27
C ASP A 202 -3.60 -11.64 8.05
N GLU A 203 -2.49 -10.92 7.80
CA GLU A 203 -1.20 -11.10 8.48
C GLU A 203 -0.57 -9.75 8.80
N ILE A 204 0.27 -9.72 9.81
CA ILE A 204 0.98 -8.53 10.27
C ILE A 204 2.46 -8.87 10.43
N ILE A 205 3.29 -8.00 9.89
CA ILE A 205 4.73 -7.96 10.10
C ILE A 205 5.00 -6.80 11.06
N LEU A 206 5.67 -7.07 12.16
CA LEU A 206 6.05 -6.08 13.15
C LEU A 206 7.53 -5.74 13.00
N LEU A 207 7.81 -4.47 12.69
CA LEU A 207 9.15 -3.95 12.53
C LEU A 207 9.53 -3.10 13.75
N ASN A 208 10.71 -3.32 14.28
CA ASN A 208 11.26 -2.54 15.38
C ASN A 208 12.72 -2.19 15.10
N GLN A 209 13.05 -0.89 15.12
CA GLN A 209 14.42 -0.38 14.92
C GLN A 209 15.15 -0.99 13.70
N GLY A 210 14.42 -1.17 12.60
CA GLY A 210 14.97 -1.70 11.35
C GLY A 210 15.11 -3.22 11.31
N GLU A 211 14.59 -3.96 12.29
CA GLU A 211 14.62 -5.42 12.34
C GLU A 211 13.20 -6.00 12.39
N LEU A 212 13.00 -7.18 11.81
CA LEU A 212 11.74 -7.90 11.89
C LEU A 212 11.62 -8.54 13.27
N LEU A 213 10.64 -8.09 14.04
CA LEU A 213 10.40 -8.59 15.39
C LEU A 213 9.49 -9.82 15.40
N LEU A 214 8.44 -9.80 14.58
CA LEU A 214 7.38 -10.80 14.58
C LEU A 214 6.62 -10.75 13.26
N GLN A 215 6.19 -11.93 12.78
CA GLN A 215 5.21 -12.08 11.72
C GLN A 215 4.14 -13.06 12.16
N GLY A 216 2.86 -12.76 11.93
CA GLY A 216 1.77 -13.65 12.30
C GLY A 216 0.39 -13.06 12.03
N THR A 217 -0.65 -13.80 12.38
CA THR A 217 -2.02 -13.31 12.32
C THR A 217 -2.26 -12.15 13.30
N PRO A 218 -3.26 -11.30 13.06
CA PRO A 218 -3.62 -10.21 13.99
C PRO A 218 -3.75 -10.67 15.45
N ASN A 219 -4.34 -11.85 15.67
CA ASN A 219 -4.51 -12.40 17.02
C ASN A 219 -3.17 -12.82 17.65
N GLN A 220 -2.25 -13.42 16.88
CA GLN A 220 -0.91 -13.77 17.37
C GLN A 220 -0.12 -12.52 17.74
N VAL A 221 -0.15 -11.48 16.89
CA VAL A 221 0.54 -10.20 17.17
C VAL A 221 -0.05 -9.52 18.39
N LYS A 222 -1.38 -9.44 18.50
CA LYS A 222 -2.10 -8.83 19.64
C LYS A 222 -1.77 -9.52 20.98
N ASN A 223 -1.54 -10.84 20.97
CA ASN A 223 -1.26 -11.62 22.17
C ASN A 223 0.24 -11.74 22.49
N ASN A 224 1.12 -11.29 21.61
CA ASN A 224 2.55 -11.34 21.83
C ASN A 224 2.98 -10.32 22.90
N LEU A 225 3.76 -10.77 23.89
CA LEU A 225 4.19 -9.92 25.02
C LEU A 225 5.07 -8.75 24.59
N LEU A 226 5.96 -8.95 23.63
CA LEU A 226 6.82 -7.89 23.11
C LEU A 226 6.00 -6.84 22.33
N ALA A 227 5.07 -7.30 21.50
CA ALA A 227 4.16 -6.41 20.78
C ALA A 227 3.29 -5.59 21.76
N LYS A 228 2.77 -6.22 22.80
CA LYS A 228 2.03 -5.52 23.88
C LYS A 228 2.89 -4.43 24.51
N LYS A 229 4.08 -4.75 24.94
CA LYS A 229 4.98 -3.81 25.62
C LYS A 229 5.38 -2.62 24.74
N LEU A 230 5.61 -2.85 23.45
CA LEU A 230 6.15 -1.84 22.53
C LEU A 230 5.07 -0.95 21.89
N TYR A 231 3.86 -1.50 21.69
CA TYR A 231 2.85 -0.86 20.83
C TYR A 231 1.49 -0.65 21.50
N PHE A 232 1.17 -1.43 22.54
CA PHE A 232 -0.15 -1.32 23.18
C PHE A 232 -0.12 -0.62 24.52
N GLY A 233 1.05 -0.43 25.12
CA GLY A 233 1.16 -0.11 26.53
C GLY A 233 0.61 -1.26 27.39
N GLU A 234 0.71 -1.15 28.71
CA GLU A 234 -0.05 -2.01 29.63
C GLU A 234 -1.52 -1.59 29.50
N LEU A 235 -2.25 -2.30 28.64
CA LEU A 235 -3.71 -2.26 28.72
C LEU A 235 -4.10 -3.04 29.98
N ASN A 236 -4.17 -2.31 31.12
CA ASN A 236 -4.86 -2.75 32.31
C ASN A 236 -6.36 -2.93 32.00
#